data_0ff456bdbd236a8b32872dc993423cca
#
_entry.id   0ff456bdbd236a8b32872dc993423cca
#
_cell.length_a   1.000
_cell.length_b   1.000
_cell.length_c   1.000
_cell.angle_alpha   90.00
_cell.angle_beta   90.00
_cell.angle_gamma   90.00
#
_symmetry.space_group_name_H-M   'P 1'
#
loop_
_entity.id
_entity.type
_entity.pdbx_description
1 polymer ?
#
loop_
_entity_poly.entity_id
_entity_poly.type
_entity_poly.pdbx_seq_one_letter_code
_entity_poly.pdbx_strand_id
1 'polypeptide(L)'
;MKILARLLLILLALQLPVLAADKKFVVMIAGKSSHGPGAHEHNAGVLLLAKCLREGDSDLIEVKTHLNGEWPADDVIARADTILIYADGYSFHPAVQKERLSQLAKEMKRGCGFVTLHWATEVLKDKGGAEFLEWMGGYCEPFWSVNPHWQADFTKLPVHPIANGVSPFTTHDEWYFHMRFKDGMKSVAPILSAIPPVSLKLPDGMRSGNAHVRQEVADRLPQHVSWATERADGGRGFGFTGGHNHKNWGNDDQRKVVLNAILWTAKAAVPAIGVQSKVTPEELLANLDPKGKK
;
A
#
# COMPACT_ATOMS: atom_id res chain seq x y z
N MET A 1 -56.06 -48.20 -25.98
CA MET A 1 -55.42 -48.00 -24.68
C MET A 1 -53.96 -47.65 -24.95
N LYS A 2 -53.59 -46.38 -24.82
CA LYS A 2 -52.22 -45.89 -25.01
C LYS A 2 -51.58 -45.63 -23.65
N ILE A 3 -50.59 -46.41 -23.27
CA ILE A 3 -49.84 -46.27 -22.05
C ILE A 3 -48.74 -45.22 -22.29
N LEU A 4 -48.84 -44.07 -21.64
CA LEU A 4 -47.81 -43.02 -21.63
C LEU A 4 -46.82 -43.37 -20.55
N ALA A 5 -45.59 -43.74 -20.91
CA ALA A 5 -44.46 -43.89 -20.04
C ALA A 5 -43.85 -42.48 -19.79
N ARG A 6 -43.97 -41.97 -18.55
CA ARG A 6 -43.24 -40.75 -18.10
C ARG A 6 -41.85 -41.15 -17.68
N LEU A 7 -40.84 -40.74 -18.45
CA LEU A 7 -39.42 -40.78 -18.01
C LEU A 7 -39.19 -39.60 -17.02
N LEU A 8 -38.92 -39.92 -15.77
CA LEU A 8 -38.46 -38.98 -14.77
C LEU A 8 -36.94 -38.87 -14.88
N LEU A 9 -36.43 -37.78 -15.48
CA LEU A 9 -34.98 -37.48 -15.46
C LEU A 9 -34.63 -36.89 -14.07
N ILE A 10 -33.95 -37.67 -13.26
CA ILE A 10 -33.34 -37.20 -12.00
C ILE A 10 -32.02 -36.54 -12.38
N LEU A 11 -31.95 -35.21 -12.38
CA LEU A 11 -30.70 -34.47 -12.44
C LEU A 11 -30.01 -34.60 -11.07
N LEU A 12 -29.03 -35.48 -11.00
CA LEU A 12 -28.10 -35.55 -9.88
C LEU A 12 -27.11 -34.39 -10.03
N ALA A 13 -27.36 -33.29 -9.32
CA ALA A 13 -26.39 -32.20 -9.22
C ALA A 13 -25.19 -32.70 -8.40
N LEU A 14 -24.08 -33.06 -9.07
CA LEU A 14 -22.83 -33.28 -8.41
C LEU A 14 -22.38 -31.96 -7.77
N GLN A 15 -22.60 -31.83 -6.46
CA GLN A 15 -21.95 -30.79 -5.67
C GLN A 15 -20.47 -31.19 -5.54
N LEU A 16 -19.63 -30.65 -6.44
CA LEU A 16 -18.19 -30.68 -6.23
C LEU A 16 -17.88 -29.92 -4.92
N PRO A 17 -17.09 -30.48 -4.00
CA PRO A 17 -16.67 -29.74 -2.85
C PRO A 17 -15.89 -28.50 -3.33
N VAL A 18 -16.38 -27.32 -3.03
CA VAL A 18 -15.61 -26.08 -3.16
C VAL A 18 -14.48 -26.21 -2.14
N LEU A 19 -13.29 -26.59 -2.61
CA LEU A 19 -12.09 -26.52 -1.79
C LEU A 19 -11.96 -25.04 -1.37
N ALA A 20 -12.06 -24.77 -0.07
CA ALA A 20 -11.78 -23.45 0.46
C ALA A 20 -10.37 -23.06 -0.02
N ALA A 21 -10.26 -21.97 -0.77
CA ALA A 21 -8.97 -21.49 -1.20
C ALA A 21 -8.11 -21.20 0.05
N ASP A 22 -6.86 -21.61 0.04
CA ASP A 22 -5.94 -21.31 1.14
C ASP A 22 -5.87 -19.80 1.35
N LYS A 23 -6.00 -19.39 2.62
CA LYS A 23 -5.89 -17.98 3.00
C LYS A 23 -4.54 -17.41 2.57
N LYS A 24 -4.56 -16.21 2.03
CA LYS A 24 -3.34 -15.48 1.70
C LYS A 24 -2.66 -14.94 2.95
N PHE A 25 -1.37 -15.17 3.08
CA PHE A 25 -0.60 -14.77 4.25
C PHE A 25 0.01 -13.38 4.05
N VAL A 26 -0.47 -12.41 4.83
CA VAL A 26 -0.06 -11.01 4.80
C VAL A 26 0.88 -10.74 5.98
N VAL A 27 2.09 -10.30 5.71
CA VAL A 27 3.05 -9.87 6.73
C VAL A 27 3.12 -8.35 6.73
N MET A 28 2.85 -7.73 7.89
CA MET A 28 2.86 -6.27 8.05
C MET A 28 3.93 -5.86 9.06
N ILE A 29 4.84 -4.99 8.65
CA ILE A 29 5.99 -4.55 9.43
C ILE A 29 5.85 -3.07 9.76
N ALA A 30 5.73 -2.74 11.04
CA ALA A 30 5.78 -1.37 11.55
C ALA A 30 7.21 -0.99 11.93
N GLY A 31 7.63 0.21 11.54
CA GLY A 31 8.88 0.82 11.97
C GLY A 31 8.89 1.15 13.47
N LYS A 32 10.04 1.63 13.94
CA LYS A 32 10.17 2.20 15.28
C LYS A 32 9.40 3.51 15.38
N SER A 33 9.01 3.88 16.59
CA SER A 33 8.44 5.19 16.87
C SER A 33 9.37 6.32 16.41
N SER A 34 8.82 7.29 15.70
CA SER A 34 9.52 8.49 15.24
C SER A 34 8.55 9.68 15.16
N HIS A 35 9.07 10.89 14.95
CA HIS A 35 8.28 12.12 14.85
C HIS A 35 7.47 12.45 16.12
N GLY A 36 6.65 13.50 16.04
CA GLY A 36 5.77 13.91 17.15
C GLY A 36 4.47 13.11 17.22
N PRO A 37 3.65 13.35 18.26
CA PRO A 37 2.35 12.69 18.42
C PRO A 37 1.44 12.86 17.21
N GLY A 38 0.80 11.78 16.78
CA GLY A 38 -0.12 11.76 15.64
C GLY A 38 0.54 11.69 14.27
N ALA A 39 1.88 11.78 14.19
CA ALA A 39 2.65 11.60 12.96
C ALA A 39 3.49 10.32 13.06
N HIS A 40 3.65 9.58 11.94
CA HIS A 40 4.41 8.32 11.89
C HIS A 40 4.03 7.33 13.02
N GLU A 41 2.74 7.19 13.26
CA GLU A 41 2.21 6.20 14.20
C GLU A 41 2.21 4.81 13.53
N HIS A 42 3.41 4.28 13.28
CA HIS A 42 3.60 3.06 12.49
C HIS A 42 2.93 1.86 13.14
N ASN A 43 3.09 1.70 14.46
CA ASN A 43 2.48 0.58 15.20
C ASN A 43 0.95 0.67 15.18
N ALA A 44 0.39 1.81 15.53
CA ALA A 44 -1.05 2.03 15.53
C ALA A 44 -1.65 1.84 14.13
N GLY A 45 -0.99 2.39 13.09
CA GLY A 45 -1.43 2.24 11.71
C GLY A 45 -1.45 0.79 11.22
N VAL A 46 -0.37 0.04 11.48
CA VAL A 46 -0.28 -1.39 11.12
C VAL A 46 -1.36 -2.21 11.86
N LEU A 47 -1.54 -1.98 13.16
CA LEU A 47 -2.56 -2.68 13.95
C LEU A 47 -3.98 -2.36 13.47
N LEU A 48 -4.26 -1.09 13.17
CA LEU A 48 -5.56 -0.64 12.67
C LEU A 48 -5.88 -1.25 11.29
N LEU A 49 -4.95 -1.19 10.35
CA LEU A 49 -5.13 -1.80 9.02
C LEU A 49 -5.28 -3.32 9.11
N ALA A 50 -4.51 -3.99 9.98
CA ALA A 50 -4.62 -5.43 10.21
C ALA A 50 -5.99 -5.81 10.83
N LYS A 51 -6.51 -5.00 11.75
CA LYS A 51 -7.88 -5.16 12.29
C LYS A 51 -8.90 -5.06 11.15
N CYS A 52 -8.84 -4.00 10.36
CA CYS A 52 -9.79 -3.75 9.26
C CYS A 52 -9.79 -4.90 8.23
N LEU A 53 -8.62 -5.44 7.91
CA LEU A 53 -8.52 -6.61 7.02
C LEU A 53 -9.18 -7.86 7.63
N ARG A 54 -8.93 -8.15 8.91
CA ARG A 54 -9.52 -9.33 9.59
C ARG A 54 -11.03 -9.24 9.70
N GLU A 55 -11.57 -8.04 9.89
CA GLU A 55 -13.02 -7.82 9.98
C GLU A 55 -13.71 -7.83 8.61
N GLY A 56 -13.04 -7.33 7.58
CA GLY A 56 -13.62 -7.23 6.24
C GLY A 56 -13.52 -8.51 5.41
N ASP A 57 -12.43 -9.26 5.53
CA ASP A 57 -12.08 -10.36 4.62
C ASP A 57 -11.38 -11.53 5.33
N SER A 58 -11.84 -11.89 6.54
CA SER A 58 -11.22 -12.92 7.39
C SER A 58 -11.08 -14.31 6.73
N ASP A 59 -11.92 -14.59 5.73
CA ASP A 59 -11.91 -15.88 5.03
C ASP A 59 -10.87 -15.93 3.90
N LEU A 60 -10.40 -14.75 3.44
CA LEU A 60 -9.44 -14.64 2.34
C LEU A 60 -8.00 -14.54 2.81
N ILE A 61 -7.76 -14.03 4.02
CA ILE A 61 -6.41 -13.68 4.49
C ILE A 61 -6.14 -14.11 5.92
N GLU A 62 -4.85 -14.38 6.18
CA GLU A 62 -4.23 -14.43 7.50
C GLU A 62 -3.25 -13.26 7.62
N VAL A 63 -3.34 -12.46 8.68
CA VAL A 63 -2.47 -11.29 8.88
C VAL A 63 -1.58 -11.48 10.09
N LYS A 64 -0.26 -11.33 9.91
CA LYS A 64 0.74 -11.28 10.97
C LYS A 64 1.41 -9.91 11.02
N THR A 65 1.43 -9.29 12.19
CA THR A 65 2.03 -7.98 12.42
C THR A 65 3.34 -8.10 13.18
N HIS A 66 4.34 -7.30 12.80
CA HIS A 66 5.61 -7.11 13.49
C HIS A 66 5.76 -5.63 13.81
N LEU A 67 6.00 -5.30 15.07
CA LEU A 67 5.93 -3.94 15.59
C LEU A 67 7.31 -3.44 16.02
N ASN A 68 7.44 -2.13 16.25
CA ASN A 68 8.64 -1.49 16.81
C ASN A 68 9.94 -1.78 16.04
N GLY A 69 9.86 -1.95 14.72
CA GLY A 69 11.01 -2.26 13.88
C GLY A 69 11.49 -3.71 13.98
N GLU A 70 10.72 -4.59 14.62
CA GLU A 70 10.98 -6.02 14.60
C GLU A 70 10.95 -6.53 13.16
N TRP A 71 12.00 -7.26 12.77
CA TRP A 71 12.05 -7.93 11.47
C TRP A 71 11.55 -9.37 11.63
N PRO A 72 10.64 -9.82 10.75
CA PRO A 72 10.11 -11.18 10.83
C PRO A 72 11.21 -12.24 10.70
N ALA A 73 11.00 -13.40 11.29
CA ALA A 73 11.84 -14.58 11.08
C ALA A 73 11.79 -15.05 9.61
N ASP A 74 12.82 -15.75 9.18
CA ASP A 74 12.99 -16.15 7.78
C ASP A 74 11.83 -17.00 7.25
N ASP A 75 11.31 -17.91 8.09
CA ASP A 75 10.17 -18.78 7.75
C ASP A 75 8.86 -17.99 7.59
N VAL A 76 8.68 -16.89 8.34
CA VAL A 76 7.54 -15.98 8.22
C VAL A 76 7.61 -15.21 6.90
N ILE A 77 8.77 -14.66 6.58
CA ILE A 77 9.02 -13.95 5.30
C ILE A 77 8.83 -14.89 4.11
N ALA A 78 9.37 -16.11 4.18
CA ALA A 78 9.29 -17.09 3.10
C ALA A 78 7.86 -17.57 2.79
N ARG A 79 6.94 -17.49 3.74
CA ARG A 79 5.52 -17.83 3.56
C ARG A 79 4.66 -16.69 3.04
N ALA A 80 5.13 -15.45 3.13
CA ALA A 80 4.31 -14.28 2.81
C ALA A 80 3.82 -14.26 1.36
N ASP A 81 2.53 -14.10 1.14
CA ASP A 81 1.96 -13.77 -0.17
C ASP A 81 2.14 -12.28 -0.49
N THR A 82 2.15 -11.42 0.53
CA THR A 82 2.52 -10.01 0.42
C THR A 82 3.16 -9.51 1.70
N ILE A 83 4.11 -8.57 1.55
CA ILE A 83 4.81 -7.91 2.65
C ILE A 83 4.51 -6.42 2.59
N LEU A 84 3.96 -5.86 3.68
CA LEU A 84 3.73 -4.43 3.85
C LEU A 84 4.75 -3.87 4.83
N ILE A 85 5.35 -2.73 4.48
CA ILE A 85 6.23 -1.95 5.36
C ILE A 85 5.65 -0.55 5.55
N TYR A 86 5.38 -0.18 6.79
CA TYR A 86 5.03 1.17 7.22
C TYR A 86 6.04 1.63 8.27
N ALA A 87 7.02 2.38 7.83
CA ALA A 87 8.20 2.73 8.62
C ALA A 87 8.86 4.00 8.09
N ASP A 88 9.85 4.52 8.82
CA ASP A 88 10.75 5.53 8.30
C ASP A 88 11.56 4.98 7.11
N GLY A 89 11.81 5.85 6.16
CA GLY A 89 12.51 5.57 4.91
C GLY A 89 13.99 5.92 4.92
N TYR A 90 14.55 6.17 3.72
CA TYR A 90 15.95 6.56 3.51
C TYR A 90 16.90 5.51 4.07
N SER A 91 17.95 5.93 4.77
CA SER A 91 18.91 5.02 5.43
C SER A 91 18.33 4.25 6.62
N PHE A 92 17.18 4.66 7.14
CA PHE A 92 16.49 4.01 8.26
C PHE A 92 15.51 2.92 7.80
N HIS A 93 15.21 2.86 6.51
CA HIS A 93 14.24 1.92 5.98
C HIS A 93 14.57 0.47 6.36
N PRO A 94 13.62 -0.29 6.96
CA PRO A 94 13.89 -1.65 7.44
C PRO A 94 14.45 -2.60 6.37
N ALA A 95 13.98 -2.50 5.13
CA ALA A 95 14.42 -3.37 4.03
C ALA A 95 15.88 -3.18 3.63
N VAL A 96 16.49 -2.00 3.86
CA VAL A 96 17.88 -1.74 3.45
C VAL A 96 18.90 -2.03 4.56
N GLN A 97 18.44 -2.61 5.68
CA GLN A 97 19.32 -2.99 6.79
C GLN A 97 19.87 -4.39 6.61
N LYS A 98 21.16 -4.59 6.90
CA LYS A 98 21.81 -5.90 6.82
C LYS A 98 21.55 -6.56 5.44
N GLU A 99 21.26 -7.86 5.44
CA GLU A 99 20.99 -8.66 4.23
C GLU A 99 19.52 -8.71 3.83
N ARG A 100 18.70 -7.79 4.35
CA ARG A 100 17.24 -7.84 4.16
C ARG A 100 16.80 -7.60 2.71
N LEU A 101 17.53 -6.76 1.95
CA LEU A 101 17.27 -6.61 0.51
C LEU A 101 17.43 -7.94 -0.23
N SER A 102 18.50 -8.68 0.05
CA SER A 102 18.74 -9.99 -0.55
C SER A 102 17.68 -11.02 -0.13
N GLN A 103 17.24 -10.97 1.12
CA GLN A 103 16.13 -11.81 1.61
C GLN A 103 14.83 -11.47 0.86
N LEU A 104 14.46 -10.20 0.79
CA LEU A 104 13.25 -9.76 0.08
C LEU A 104 13.33 -10.08 -1.41
N ALA A 105 14.49 -9.92 -2.05
CA ALA A 105 14.67 -10.24 -3.46
C ALA A 105 14.33 -11.69 -3.81
N LYS A 106 14.62 -12.64 -2.92
CA LYS A 106 14.21 -14.05 -3.09
C LYS A 106 12.68 -14.18 -3.12
N GLU A 107 12.00 -13.48 -2.21
CA GLU A 107 10.56 -13.54 -2.12
C GLU A 107 9.88 -12.79 -3.28
N MET A 108 10.41 -11.65 -3.68
CA MET A 108 9.93 -10.95 -4.87
C MET A 108 10.04 -11.82 -6.11
N LYS A 109 11.18 -12.52 -6.29
CA LYS A 109 11.39 -13.46 -7.40
C LYS A 109 10.42 -14.65 -7.40
N ARG A 110 9.93 -15.04 -6.21
CA ARG A 110 8.85 -16.05 -6.04
C ARG A 110 7.46 -15.49 -6.41
N GLY A 111 7.34 -14.18 -6.66
CA GLY A 111 6.08 -13.52 -6.96
C GLY A 111 5.32 -13.00 -5.73
N CYS A 112 5.99 -12.87 -4.57
CA CYS A 112 5.43 -12.21 -3.38
C CYS A 112 5.09 -10.75 -3.67
N GLY A 113 3.98 -10.25 -3.13
CA GLY A 113 3.58 -8.85 -3.22
C GLY A 113 4.45 -7.95 -2.32
N PHE A 114 4.57 -6.67 -2.70
CA PHE A 114 5.31 -5.69 -1.91
C PHE A 114 4.55 -4.37 -1.79
N VAL A 115 4.34 -3.91 -0.57
CA VAL A 115 3.58 -2.69 -0.25
C VAL A 115 4.42 -1.80 0.65
N THR A 116 4.53 -0.52 0.31
CA THR A 116 5.15 0.48 1.19
C THR A 116 4.23 1.66 1.41
N LEU A 117 4.16 2.11 2.67
CA LEU A 117 3.33 3.23 3.08
C LEU A 117 4.19 4.39 3.57
N HIS A 118 3.82 5.58 3.12
CA HIS A 118 4.38 6.86 3.51
C HIS A 118 5.90 6.93 3.28
N TRP A 119 6.68 7.26 4.30
CA TRP A 119 8.13 7.40 4.15
C TRP A 119 8.84 6.10 3.78
N ALA A 120 8.22 4.94 4.03
CA ALA A 120 8.74 3.66 3.53
C ALA A 120 8.73 3.55 1.99
N THR A 121 8.19 4.51 1.25
CA THR A 121 8.39 4.60 -0.21
C THR A 121 9.78 5.13 -0.60
N GLU A 122 10.54 5.70 0.35
CA GLU A 122 11.86 6.31 0.13
C GLU A 122 13.00 5.39 0.48
N VAL A 123 13.91 5.17 -0.46
CA VAL A 123 15.21 4.52 -0.26
C VAL A 123 16.30 5.31 -0.97
N LEU A 124 17.55 5.01 -0.63
CA LEU A 124 18.71 5.55 -1.34
C LEU A 124 18.80 4.96 -2.75
N LYS A 125 19.16 5.79 -3.74
CA LYS A 125 19.33 5.35 -5.12
C LYS A 125 20.29 4.18 -5.26
N ASP A 126 21.40 4.22 -4.55
CA ASP A 126 22.48 3.22 -4.56
C ASP A 126 22.25 2.09 -3.55
N LYS A 127 21.19 2.15 -2.75
CA LYS A 127 20.84 1.14 -1.75
C LYS A 127 19.34 0.93 -1.67
N GLY A 128 18.80 0.11 -2.56
CA GLY A 128 17.38 -0.22 -2.66
C GLY A 128 16.65 0.43 -3.82
N GLY A 129 17.20 1.47 -4.48
CA GLY A 129 16.51 2.16 -5.56
C GLY A 129 16.20 1.26 -6.76
N ALA A 130 17.14 0.42 -7.17
CA ALA A 130 16.92 -0.53 -8.27
C ALA A 130 15.86 -1.58 -7.92
N GLU A 131 15.96 -2.15 -6.71
CA GLU A 131 15.00 -3.13 -6.19
C GLU A 131 13.59 -2.54 -6.08
N PHE A 132 13.44 -1.32 -5.57
CA PHE A 132 12.13 -0.67 -5.44
C PHE A 132 11.53 -0.30 -6.79
N LEU A 133 12.36 0.13 -7.77
CA LEU A 133 11.88 0.29 -9.15
C LEU A 133 11.37 -1.02 -9.73
N GLU A 134 12.06 -2.14 -9.48
CA GLU A 134 11.62 -3.43 -9.96
C GLU A 134 10.38 -3.93 -9.21
N TRP A 135 10.38 -3.85 -7.86
CA TRP A 135 9.33 -4.45 -7.04
C TRP A 135 8.02 -3.66 -7.04
N MET A 136 8.11 -2.32 -7.07
CA MET A 136 6.94 -1.42 -6.99
C MET A 136 6.74 -0.55 -8.24
N GLY A 137 7.66 -0.56 -9.19
CA GLY A 137 7.58 0.30 -10.38
C GLY A 137 7.97 1.76 -10.14
N GLY A 138 8.24 2.14 -8.89
CA GLY A 138 8.63 3.50 -8.52
C GLY A 138 8.99 3.63 -7.04
N TYR A 139 9.66 4.71 -6.66
CA TYR A 139 10.03 5.03 -5.28
C TYR A 139 10.30 6.52 -5.10
N CYS A 140 10.30 6.99 -3.85
CA CYS A 140 10.74 8.32 -3.50
C CYS A 140 12.27 8.38 -3.52
N GLU A 141 12.85 9.22 -4.39
CA GLU A 141 14.29 9.39 -4.54
C GLU A 141 14.74 10.73 -3.96
N PRO A 142 15.71 10.77 -3.02
CA PRO A 142 16.28 12.00 -2.52
C PRO A 142 16.81 12.90 -3.64
N PHE A 143 16.64 14.23 -3.51
CA PHE A 143 16.96 15.26 -4.51
C PHE A 143 16.14 15.23 -5.80
N TRP A 144 15.23 14.26 -5.95
CA TRP A 144 14.30 14.14 -7.07
C TRP A 144 12.86 14.32 -6.61
N SER A 145 12.41 13.54 -5.64
CA SER A 145 11.08 13.59 -5.07
C SER A 145 10.97 14.63 -3.95
N VAL A 146 9.74 15.05 -3.64
CA VAL A 146 9.46 16.05 -2.59
C VAL A 146 8.36 15.57 -1.66
N ASN A 147 8.34 16.10 -0.41
CA ASN A 147 7.42 15.69 0.65
C ASN A 147 6.70 16.88 1.34
N PRO A 148 6.10 17.81 0.60
CA PRO A 148 5.37 18.90 1.24
C PRO A 148 4.06 18.43 1.87
N HIS A 149 3.60 19.16 2.88
CA HIS A 149 2.23 19.04 3.38
C HIS A 149 1.28 19.82 2.47
N TRP A 150 0.26 19.16 1.95
CA TRP A 150 -0.76 19.79 1.12
C TRP A 150 -2.06 19.01 1.10
N GLN A 151 -3.14 19.69 0.71
CA GLN A 151 -4.43 19.06 0.49
C GLN A 151 -4.47 18.49 -0.93
N ALA A 152 -4.67 17.18 -1.03
CA ALA A 152 -4.81 16.49 -2.30
C ALA A 152 -6.27 16.12 -2.54
N ASP A 153 -6.77 16.46 -3.73
CA ASP A 153 -8.13 16.19 -4.17
C ASP A 153 -8.12 15.05 -5.18
N PHE A 154 -8.59 13.89 -4.77
CA PHE A 154 -8.65 12.68 -5.62
C PHE A 154 -10.03 12.58 -6.28
N THR A 155 -10.22 13.35 -7.35
CA THR A 155 -11.52 13.47 -8.04
C THR A 155 -11.71 12.42 -9.14
N LYS A 156 -10.64 11.81 -9.61
CA LYS A 156 -10.64 10.78 -10.66
C LYS A 156 -9.93 9.54 -10.16
N LEU A 157 -10.63 8.41 -10.19
CA LEU A 157 -10.09 7.12 -9.81
C LEU A 157 -9.98 6.22 -11.05
N PRO A 158 -8.93 5.39 -11.14
CA PRO A 158 -8.75 4.50 -12.30
C PRO A 158 -9.73 3.31 -12.26
N VAL A 159 -9.92 2.68 -13.40
CA VAL A 159 -10.53 1.35 -13.46
C VAL A 159 -9.46 0.32 -13.07
N HIS A 160 -9.37 0.04 -11.79
CA HIS A 160 -8.39 -0.89 -11.22
C HIS A 160 -8.97 -1.54 -9.94
N PRO A 161 -8.68 -2.82 -9.65
CA PRO A 161 -9.23 -3.47 -8.44
C PRO A 161 -8.94 -2.71 -7.14
N ILE A 162 -7.80 -2.03 -7.04
CA ILE A 162 -7.45 -1.21 -5.87
C ILE A 162 -8.44 -0.05 -5.66
N ALA A 163 -9.08 0.44 -6.73
CA ALA A 163 -10.07 1.51 -6.66
C ALA A 163 -11.52 1.01 -6.48
N ASN A 164 -11.74 -0.30 -6.35
CA ASN A 164 -13.08 -0.85 -6.15
C ASN A 164 -13.76 -0.24 -4.92
N GLY A 165 -14.96 0.29 -5.11
CA GLY A 165 -15.79 0.87 -4.05
C GLY A 165 -15.20 2.12 -3.38
N VAL A 166 -14.14 2.71 -3.94
CA VAL A 166 -13.57 3.97 -3.49
C VAL A 166 -14.33 5.13 -4.14
N SER A 167 -14.75 6.08 -3.36
CA SER A 167 -15.35 7.34 -3.84
C SER A 167 -14.31 8.44 -3.95
N PRO A 168 -14.51 9.49 -4.76
CA PRO A 168 -13.66 10.68 -4.73
C PRO A 168 -13.56 11.25 -3.30
N PHE A 169 -12.36 11.61 -2.88
CA PHE A 169 -12.10 12.13 -1.54
C PHE A 169 -10.98 13.17 -1.54
N THR A 170 -10.92 13.92 -0.46
CA THR A 170 -9.90 14.94 -0.21
C THR A 170 -9.27 14.69 1.14
N THR A 171 -7.94 14.73 1.22
CA THR A 171 -7.20 14.69 2.50
C THR A 171 -6.01 15.62 2.50
N HIS A 172 -5.70 16.21 3.66
CA HIS A 172 -4.48 16.95 3.90
C HIS A 172 -3.47 16.03 4.58
N ASP A 173 -2.35 15.78 3.91
CA ASP A 173 -1.27 14.94 4.42
C ASP A 173 0.08 15.45 3.94
N GLU A 174 1.17 14.82 4.37
CA GLU A 174 2.49 14.98 3.77
C GLU A 174 2.56 14.08 2.53
N TRP A 175 1.87 14.50 1.46
CA TRP A 175 1.80 13.75 0.23
C TRP A 175 3.08 13.92 -0.57
N TYR A 176 3.93 12.88 -0.62
CA TYR A 176 5.12 12.89 -1.46
C TYR A 176 4.73 12.77 -2.93
N PHE A 177 5.45 13.48 -3.79
CA PHE A 177 5.23 13.40 -5.22
C PHE A 177 6.52 13.56 -6.02
N HIS A 178 6.41 13.55 -7.37
CA HIS A 178 7.54 13.50 -8.29
C HIS A 178 8.41 12.26 -8.04
N MET A 179 7.74 11.10 -7.99
CA MET A 179 8.42 9.82 -7.75
C MET A 179 9.36 9.45 -8.90
N ARG A 180 10.39 8.67 -8.59
CA ARG A 180 11.17 7.99 -9.60
C ARG A 180 10.40 6.76 -10.07
N PHE A 181 9.86 6.80 -11.29
CA PHE A 181 9.16 5.67 -11.91
C PHE A 181 10.06 4.95 -12.93
N LYS A 182 9.70 3.72 -13.28
CA LYS A 182 10.25 3.02 -14.43
C LYS A 182 10.05 3.83 -15.72
N ASP A 183 11.01 3.78 -16.64
CA ASP A 183 10.97 4.52 -17.88
C ASP A 183 9.64 4.32 -18.63
N GLY A 184 8.99 5.43 -18.97
CA GLY A 184 7.69 5.43 -19.64
C GLY A 184 6.55 4.81 -18.82
N MET A 185 6.69 4.75 -17.49
CA MET A 185 5.68 4.17 -16.58
C MET A 185 5.26 2.75 -16.96
N LYS A 186 6.16 1.96 -17.56
CA LYS A 186 5.87 0.58 -17.99
C LYS A 186 5.39 -0.28 -16.83
N SER A 187 4.23 -0.91 -17.01
CA SER A 187 3.56 -1.73 -15.98
C SER A 187 3.22 -0.99 -14.69
N VAL A 188 3.24 0.34 -14.68
CA VAL A 188 2.87 1.17 -13.53
C VAL A 188 1.52 1.83 -13.80
N ALA A 189 0.55 1.55 -12.95
CA ALA A 189 -0.77 2.16 -12.95
C ALA A 189 -0.88 3.20 -11.83
N PRO A 190 -1.06 4.50 -12.13
CA PRO A 190 -1.42 5.48 -11.11
C PRO A 190 -2.76 5.11 -10.46
N ILE A 191 -2.79 5.08 -9.14
CA ILE A 191 -4.01 4.80 -8.36
C ILE A 191 -4.60 6.09 -7.80
N LEU A 192 -3.79 6.92 -7.14
CA LEU A 192 -4.19 8.26 -6.69
C LEU A 192 -3.29 9.29 -7.35
N SER A 193 -3.93 10.26 -7.99
CA SER A 193 -3.25 11.39 -8.62
C SER A 193 -3.98 12.68 -8.28
N ALA A 194 -3.23 13.72 -7.97
CA ALA A 194 -3.76 15.05 -7.70
C ALA A 194 -2.82 16.12 -8.26
N ILE A 195 -3.34 17.33 -8.44
CA ILE A 195 -2.56 18.50 -8.91
C ILE A 195 -2.11 19.29 -7.69
N PRO A 196 -0.79 19.34 -7.39
CA PRO A 196 -0.29 20.14 -6.29
C PRO A 196 -0.60 21.64 -6.50
N PRO A 197 -0.90 22.39 -5.41
CA PRO A 197 -1.13 23.82 -5.55
C PRO A 197 0.15 24.56 -5.94
N VAL A 198 0.05 25.49 -6.88
CA VAL A 198 1.19 26.32 -7.35
C VAL A 198 1.80 27.21 -6.26
N SER A 199 1.11 27.37 -5.13
CA SER A 199 1.59 28.10 -3.98
C SER A 199 2.61 27.35 -3.13
N LEU A 200 2.86 26.06 -3.42
CA LEU A 200 3.88 25.29 -2.71
C LEU A 200 5.26 25.90 -2.93
N LYS A 201 5.94 26.17 -1.81
CA LYS A 201 7.34 26.58 -1.85
C LYS A 201 8.20 25.32 -1.91
N LEU A 202 8.92 25.14 -3.01
CA LEU A 202 9.75 23.98 -3.28
C LEU A 202 11.21 24.43 -3.52
N PRO A 203 11.91 24.94 -2.48
CA PRO A 203 13.31 25.32 -2.59
C PRO A 203 14.18 24.10 -2.85
N ASP A 204 15.35 24.28 -3.46
CA ASP A 204 16.26 23.18 -3.70
C ASP A 204 16.64 22.47 -2.41
N GLY A 205 16.63 21.14 -2.42
CA GLY A 205 16.97 20.33 -1.26
C GLY A 205 16.60 18.87 -1.42
N MET A 206 17.08 18.07 -0.46
CA MET A 206 16.96 16.60 -0.52
C MET A 206 15.51 16.12 -0.74
N ARG A 207 14.52 16.78 -0.09
CA ARG A 207 13.09 16.48 -0.18
C ARG A 207 12.23 17.71 -0.40
N SER A 208 12.87 18.88 -0.53
CA SER A 208 12.17 20.16 -0.58
C SER A 208 11.79 20.56 -2.01
N GLY A 209 12.68 20.31 -3.00
CA GLY A 209 12.42 20.67 -4.38
C GLY A 209 13.65 20.58 -5.29
N ASN A 210 13.38 20.78 -6.57
CA ASN A 210 14.35 20.90 -7.65
C ASN A 210 13.69 21.62 -8.84
N ALA A 211 14.47 21.95 -9.88
CA ALA A 211 13.95 22.66 -11.03
C ALA A 211 12.84 21.89 -11.78
N HIS A 212 12.96 20.56 -11.89
CA HIS A 212 11.98 19.73 -12.60
C HIS A 212 10.62 19.73 -11.88
N VAL A 213 10.60 19.49 -10.56
CA VAL A 213 9.35 19.45 -9.80
C VAL A 213 8.66 20.83 -9.81
N ARG A 214 9.42 21.92 -9.72
CA ARG A 214 8.85 23.27 -9.80
C ARG A 214 8.20 23.54 -11.16
N GLN A 215 8.82 23.08 -12.25
CA GLN A 215 8.24 23.19 -13.58
C GLN A 215 6.93 22.40 -13.70
N GLU A 216 6.91 21.14 -13.26
CA GLU A 216 5.70 20.31 -13.31
C GLU A 216 4.55 20.89 -12.48
N VAL A 217 4.85 21.48 -11.30
CA VAL A 217 3.85 22.16 -10.48
C VAL A 217 3.34 23.44 -11.17
N ALA A 218 4.23 24.24 -11.80
CA ALA A 218 3.85 25.43 -12.57
C ALA A 218 2.97 25.07 -13.77
N ASP A 219 3.27 23.98 -14.45
CA ASP A 219 2.51 23.44 -15.57
C ASP A 219 1.23 22.71 -15.15
N ARG A 220 0.95 22.64 -13.83
CA ARG A 220 -0.21 21.98 -13.24
C ARG A 220 -0.34 20.49 -13.64
N LEU A 221 0.78 19.80 -13.78
CA LEU A 221 0.78 18.38 -14.12
C LEU A 221 0.30 17.54 -12.92
N PRO A 222 -0.58 16.55 -13.15
CA PRO A 222 -0.98 15.63 -12.11
C PRO A 222 0.22 14.87 -11.54
N GLN A 223 0.33 14.81 -10.23
CA GLN A 223 1.34 14.04 -9.54
C GLN A 223 0.74 12.74 -8.99
N HIS A 224 1.46 11.65 -9.17
CA HIS A 224 1.04 10.31 -8.71
C HIS A 224 1.56 10.06 -7.31
N VAL A 225 0.66 10.06 -6.32
CA VAL A 225 0.98 9.87 -4.90
C VAL A 225 0.68 8.44 -4.42
N SER A 226 0.05 7.65 -5.27
CA SER A 226 -0.12 6.20 -5.06
C SER A 226 -0.15 5.51 -6.41
N TRP A 227 0.49 4.35 -6.50
CA TRP A 227 0.64 3.59 -7.74
C TRP A 227 0.71 2.09 -7.49
N ALA A 228 0.41 1.32 -8.52
CA ALA A 228 0.48 -0.13 -8.52
C ALA A 228 1.33 -0.61 -9.70
N THR A 229 1.95 -1.76 -9.58
CA THR A 229 2.67 -2.40 -10.67
C THR A 229 2.45 -3.91 -10.68
N GLU A 230 2.36 -4.49 -11.86
CA GLU A 230 2.48 -5.93 -12.07
C GLU A 230 3.86 -6.22 -12.65
N ARG A 231 4.58 -7.14 -12.01
CA ARG A 231 5.91 -7.56 -12.42
C ARG A 231 5.85 -8.72 -13.41
N ALA A 232 6.91 -8.88 -14.20
CA ALA A 232 7.02 -9.98 -15.16
C ALA A 232 6.99 -11.37 -14.51
N ASP A 233 7.43 -11.48 -13.25
CA ASP A 233 7.34 -12.71 -12.43
C ASP A 233 5.93 -12.99 -11.88
N GLY A 234 4.97 -12.15 -12.22
CA GLY A 234 3.59 -12.23 -11.75
C GLY A 234 3.40 -11.68 -10.33
N GLY A 235 4.44 -11.15 -9.68
CA GLY A 235 4.30 -10.42 -8.42
C GLY A 235 3.68 -9.04 -8.62
N ARG A 236 3.23 -8.42 -7.54
CA ARG A 236 2.55 -7.11 -7.55
C ARG A 236 3.18 -6.18 -6.53
N GLY A 237 3.29 -4.91 -6.90
CA GLY A 237 3.81 -3.87 -6.02
C GLY A 237 2.83 -2.72 -5.85
N PHE A 238 2.87 -2.05 -4.70
CA PHE A 238 2.05 -0.90 -4.41
C PHE A 238 2.80 0.11 -3.54
N GLY A 239 2.82 1.36 -3.98
CA GLY A 239 3.34 2.51 -3.21
C GLY A 239 2.22 3.48 -2.87
N PHE A 240 2.23 3.98 -1.64
CA PHE A 240 1.27 4.95 -1.14
C PHE A 240 1.99 5.97 -0.25
N THR A 241 2.00 7.24 -0.64
CA THR A 241 2.81 8.27 0.03
C THR A 241 2.11 9.00 1.16
N GLY A 242 0.79 8.86 1.31
CA GLY A 242 0.07 9.35 2.48
C GLY A 242 0.30 8.52 3.73
N GLY A 243 -0.27 8.96 4.86
CA GLY A 243 -0.15 8.27 6.13
C GLY A 243 0.84 8.91 7.10
N HIS A 244 1.33 10.13 6.83
CA HIS A 244 2.03 10.93 7.83
C HIS A 244 1.13 11.19 9.03
N ASN A 245 -0.07 11.70 8.75
CA ASN A 245 -1.07 11.98 9.77
C ASN A 245 -1.91 10.74 10.06
N HIS A 246 -1.73 10.14 11.22
CA HIS A 246 -2.44 8.92 11.64
C HIS A 246 -3.97 9.07 11.57
N LYS A 247 -4.50 10.26 11.93
CA LYS A 247 -5.94 10.56 11.86
C LYS A 247 -6.56 10.33 10.48
N ASN A 248 -5.77 10.38 9.41
CA ASN A 248 -6.26 10.18 8.05
C ASN A 248 -6.67 8.72 7.77
N TRP A 249 -6.26 7.77 8.61
CA TRP A 249 -6.82 6.41 8.56
C TRP A 249 -8.30 6.35 8.95
N GLY A 250 -8.84 7.43 9.53
CA GLY A 250 -10.28 7.62 9.74
C GLY A 250 -11.08 7.91 8.46
N ASN A 251 -10.42 8.35 7.37
CA ASN A 251 -11.07 8.51 6.07
C ASN A 251 -11.27 7.12 5.44
N ASP A 252 -12.54 6.75 5.22
CA ASP A 252 -12.92 5.42 4.74
C ASP A 252 -12.38 5.12 3.35
N ASP A 253 -12.38 6.10 2.44
CA ASP A 253 -11.92 5.91 1.06
C ASP A 253 -10.39 5.83 0.98
N GLN A 254 -9.65 6.66 1.74
CA GLN A 254 -8.19 6.55 1.86
C GLN A 254 -7.79 5.18 2.41
N ARG A 255 -8.44 4.73 3.47
CA ARG A 255 -8.18 3.42 4.09
C ARG A 255 -8.51 2.28 3.15
N LYS A 256 -9.65 2.35 2.44
CA LYS A 256 -10.11 1.36 1.48
C LYS A 256 -9.10 1.15 0.34
N VAL A 257 -8.50 2.21 -0.21
CA VAL A 257 -7.43 2.10 -1.21
C VAL A 257 -6.30 1.20 -0.71
N VAL A 258 -5.83 1.41 0.52
CA VAL A 258 -4.72 0.63 1.07
C VAL A 258 -5.14 -0.82 1.38
N LEU A 259 -6.32 -1.03 1.93
CA LEU A 259 -6.84 -2.39 2.19
C LEU A 259 -7.03 -3.18 0.91
N ASN A 260 -7.63 -2.58 -0.12
CA ASN A 260 -7.76 -3.18 -1.45
C ASN A 260 -6.39 -3.53 -2.05
N ALA A 261 -5.39 -2.65 -1.89
CA ALA A 261 -4.05 -2.87 -2.40
C ALA A 261 -3.35 -4.05 -1.71
N ILE A 262 -3.57 -4.24 -0.42
CA ILE A 262 -3.04 -5.40 0.32
C ILE A 262 -3.63 -6.69 -0.23
N LEU A 263 -4.96 -6.77 -0.43
CA LEU A 263 -5.58 -7.94 -1.06
C LEU A 263 -5.05 -8.16 -2.47
N TRP A 264 -5.01 -7.10 -3.28
CA TRP A 264 -4.56 -7.19 -4.66
C TRP A 264 -3.11 -7.67 -4.76
N THR A 265 -2.20 -7.14 -3.95
CA THR A 265 -0.79 -7.56 -3.95
C THR A 265 -0.60 -8.98 -3.44
N ALA A 266 -1.44 -9.44 -2.51
CA ALA A 266 -1.49 -10.84 -2.06
C ALA A 266 -2.13 -11.79 -3.09
N LYS A 267 -2.63 -11.27 -4.21
CA LYS A 267 -3.42 -12.02 -5.21
C LYS A 267 -4.70 -12.64 -4.64
N ALA A 268 -5.23 -12.05 -3.58
CA ALA A 268 -6.58 -12.31 -3.11
C ALA A 268 -7.60 -11.54 -3.97
N ALA A 269 -8.83 -12.01 -4.00
CA ALA A 269 -9.92 -11.30 -4.68
C ALA A 269 -10.22 -9.98 -3.95
N VAL A 270 -10.23 -8.87 -4.68
CA VAL A 270 -10.70 -7.59 -4.15
C VAL A 270 -12.19 -7.48 -4.39
N PRO A 271 -13.03 -7.32 -3.34
CA PRO A 271 -14.48 -7.19 -3.51
C PRO A 271 -14.86 -6.04 -4.47
N ALA A 272 -15.92 -6.18 -5.23
CA ALA A 272 -16.37 -5.14 -6.17
C ALA A 272 -16.71 -3.81 -5.47
N ILE A 273 -17.15 -3.87 -4.20
CA ILE A 273 -17.42 -2.69 -3.36
C ILE A 273 -16.22 -2.30 -2.49
N GLY A 274 -15.04 -2.91 -2.73
CA GLY A 274 -13.83 -2.79 -1.92
C GLY A 274 -13.95 -3.42 -0.54
N VAL A 275 -12.84 -3.47 0.19
CA VAL A 275 -12.80 -3.96 1.57
C VAL A 275 -13.64 -3.03 2.45
N GLN A 276 -14.63 -3.61 3.13
CA GLN A 276 -15.49 -2.86 4.05
C GLN A 276 -14.87 -2.84 5.45
N SER A 277 -14.74 -1.66 6.01
CA SER A 277 -14.21 -1.50 7.36
C SER A 277 -14.82 -0.28 8.03
N LYS A 278 -14.90 -0.31 9.37
CA LYS A 278 -15.29 0.84 10.19
C LYS A 278 -14.18 1.13 11.19
N VAL A 279 -13.93 2.39 11.43
CA VAL A 279 -12.96 2.87 12.42
C VAL A 279 -13.61 3.95 13.26
N THR A 280 -13.63 3.74 14.57
CA THR A 280 -14.16 4.71 15.53
C THR A 280 -13.07 5.72 15.96
N PRO A 281 -13.44 6.87 16.52
CA PRO A 281 -12.47 7.80 17.10
C PRO A 281 -11.57 7.16 18.18
N GLU A 282 -12.12 6.26 18.99
CA GLU A 282 -11.38 5.56 20.04
C GLU A 282 -10.34 4.61 19.43
N GLU A 283 -10.68 3.92 18.35
CA GLU A 283 -9.77 3.04 17.62
C GLU A 283 -8.62 3.81 16.96
N LEU A 284 -8.87 5.03 16.46
CA LEU A 284 -7.83 5.92 15.97
C LEU A 284 -6.86 6.39 17.05
N LEU A 285 -7.31 6.44 18.29
CA LEU A 285 -6.47 6.81 19.44
C LEU A 285 -5.80 5.60 20.10
N ALA A 286 -6.16 4.39 19.71
CA ALA A 286 -5.60 3.18 20.27
C ALA A 286 -4.19 2.90 19.72
N ASN A 287 -3.34 2.32 20.55
CA ASN A 287 -1.98 1.86 20.20
C ASN A 287 -1.03 2.95 19.67
N LEU A 288 -1.33 4.23 19.90
CA LEU A 288 -0.41 5.30 19.54
C LEU A 288 0.91 5.12 20.28
N ASP A 289 2.00 5.45 19.61
CA ASP A 289 3.33 5.36 20.19
C ASP A 289 3.49 6.32 21.38
N PRO A 290 4.14 5.90 22.47
CA PRO A 290 4.46 6.79 23.59
C PRO A 290 5.55 7.79 23.15
N LYS A 291 5.13 8.90 22.54
CA LYS A 291 6.03 9.95 22.05
C LYS A 291 6.16 11.02 23.12
N GLY A 292 7.40 11.36 23.50
CA GLY A 292 7.67 12.42 24.44
C GLY A 292 7.06 13.75 23.97
N LYS A 293 6.59 14.57 24.90
CA LYS A 293 6.26 15.97 24.62
C LYS A 293 7.54 16.65 24.15
N LYS A 294 7.51 17.25 22.97
CA LYS A 294 8.56 18.16 22.51
C LYS A 294 8.53 19.43 23.32
#